data_03fc203e68f856eee7ce24bedfedf682
#
_entry.id   03fc203e68f856eee7ce24bedfedf682
#
_cell.length_a   1.000
_cell.length_b   1.000
_cell.length_c   1.000
_cell.angle_alpha   90.00
_cell.angle_beta   90.00
_cell.angle_gamma   90.00
#
_symmetry.space_group_name_H-M   'P 1'
#
loop_
_entity.id
_entity.type
_entity.pdbx_description
1 polymer ?
#
loop_
_entity_poly.entity_id
_entity_poly.type
_entity_poly.pdbx_seq_one_letter_code
_entity_poly.pdbx_strand_id
1 'polypeptide(L)'
;MQYIEIFKKVILLMRRLAALTLAAFMTFLSVLTLGIDALSAGKRHPEVSKVNVLLIGAAERSQGITTDGKYYYFSSKWGLTKSELDGKTRVKSNPLAIPQQLKDDYDLAHIGGISYSKADNCIYAGLEDSKVWKYPVVAVYDADTLKFTGRYHILDNTRHTRGLPWVAVDNDNGLLIALDHSKNANELIFYNISDNMKYVKTVKLSETVRRIQGAEMYK
;
A
#
# COMPACT_ATOMS: atom_id res chain seq x y z
N MET A 1 -31.71 -49.14 2.27
CA MET A 1 -30.71 -49.13 3.35
C MET A 1 -29.29 -48.86 2.84
N GLN A 2 -28.86 -49.49 1.75
CA GLN A 2 -27.52 -49.39 1.16
C GLN A 2 -27.12 -47.95 0.71
N TYR A 3 -28.04 -47.19 0.10
CA TYR A 3 -27.79 -45.80 -0.37
C TYR A 3 -27.50 -44.82 0.78
N ILE A 4 -28.11 -44.98 1.93
CA ILE A 4 -27.88 -44.13 3.11
C ILE A 4 -26.45 -44.33 3.68
N GLU A 5 -25.96 -45.55 3.67
CA GLU A 5 -24.59 -45.85 4.07
C GLU A 5 -23.54 -45.27 3.12
N ILE A 6 -23.76 -45.36 1.82
CA ILE A 6 -22.89 -44.78 0.80
C ILE A 6 -22.85 -43.25 0.96
N PHE A 7 -24.01 -42.60 1.15
CA PHE A 7 -24.11 -41.16 1.34
C PHE A 7 -23.37 -40.70 2.61
N LYS A 8 -23.48 -41.42 3.72
CA LYS A 8 -22.71 -41.14 4.96
C LYS A 8 -21.20 -41.22 4.74
N LYS A 9 -20.74 -42.25 4.00
CA LYS A 9 -19.32 -42.42 3.68
C LYS A 9 -18.78 -41.29 2.78
N VAL A 10 -19.58 -40.84 1.80
CA VAL A 10 -19.20 -39.70 0.95
C VAL A 10 -19.10 -38.42 1.74
N ILE A 11 -20.06 -38.11 2.62
CA ILE A 11 -20.00 -36.91 3.48
C ILE A 11 -18.78 -36.96 4.41
N LEU A 12 -18.48 -38.11 4.99
CA LEU A 12 -17.33 -38.29 5.88
C LEU A 12 -16.01 -38.06 5.08
N LEU A 13 -15.92 -38.57 3.87
CA LEU A 13 -14.77 -38.39 3.01
C LEU A 13 -14.59 -36.92 2.62
N MET A 14 -15.66 -36.21 2.26
CA MET A 14 -15.62 -34.78 1.95
C MET A 14 -15.17 -33.95 3.16
N ARG A 15 -15.64 -34.26 4.37
CA ARG A 15 -15.18 -33.59 5.60
C ARG A 15 -13.70 -33.80 5.88
N ARG A 16 -13.19 -35.03 5.64
CA ARG A 16 -11.75 -35.33 5.79
C ARG A 16 -10.90 -34.62 4.77
N LEU A 17 -11.34 -34.56 3.51
CA LEU A 17 -10.67 -33.79 2.46
C LEU A 17 -10.63 -32.29 2.79
N ALA A 18 -11.75 -31.71 3.24
CA ALA A 18 -11.82 -30.31 3.62
C ALA A 18 -10.90 -30.00 4.83
N ALA A 19 -10.81 -30.88 5.80
CA ALA A 19 -9.90 -30.75 6.94
C ALA A 19 -8.43 -30.82 6.53
N LEU A 20 -8.08 -31.72 5.61
CA LEU A 20 -6.71 -31.85 5.09
C LEU A 20 -6.30 -30.64 4.24
N THR A 21 -7.19 -30.11 3.41
CA THR A 21 -6.90 -28.89 2.61
C THR A 21 -6.75 -27.67 3.52
N LEU A 22 -7.56 -27.54 4.56
CA LEU A 22 -7.43 -26.45 5.55
C LEU A 22 -6.13 -26.56 6.33
N ALA A 23 -5.74 -27.75 6.76
CA ALA A 23 -4.48 -27.98 7.47
C ALA A 23 -3.26 -27.68 6.57
N ALA A 24 -3.28 -28.10 5.30
CA ALA A 24 -2.24 -27.81 4.33
C ALA A 24 -2.14 -26.30 4.06
N PHE A 25 -3.27 -25.60 3.97
CA PHE A 25 -3.31 -24.14 3.79
C PHE A 25 -2.73 -23.41 5.01
N MET A 26 -3.06 -23.85 6.22
CA MET A 26 -2.55 -23.26 7.46
C MET A 26 -1.04 -23.49 7.63
N THR A 27 -0.53 -24.66 7.25
CA THR A 27 0.92 -24.95 7.24
C THR A 27 1.64 -24.16 6.17
N PHE A 28 1.08 -24.00 4.98
CA PHE A 28 1.64 -23.14 3.93
C PHE A 28 1.73 -21.67 4.39
N LEU A 29 0.67 -21.17 5.05
CA LEU A 29 0.65 -19.80 5.59
C LEU A 29 1.71 -19.59 6.68
N SER A 30 1.92 -20.58 7.57
CA SER A 30 2.92 -20.51 8.64
C SER A 30 4.35 -20.58 8.09
N VAL A 31 4.61 -21.37 7.05
CA VAL A 31 5.92 -21.42 6.38
C VAL A 31 6.20 -20.11 5.63
N LEU A 32 5.18 -19.48 5.05
CA LEU A 32 5.33 -18.18 4.38
C LEU A 32 5.71 -17.07 5.37
N THR A 33 5.11 -17.07 6.56
CA THR A 33 5.42 -16.08 7.61
C THR A 33 6.82 -16.27 8.19
N LEU A 34 7.27 -17.51 8.39
CA LEU A 34 8.63 -17.82 8.85
C LEU A 34 9.71 -17.52 7.79
N GLY A 35 9.38 -17.67 6.49
CA GLY A 35 10.32 -17.38 5.39
C GLY A 35 10.59 -15.91 5.17
N ILE A 36 9.65 -15.02 5.54
CA ILE A 36 9.83 -13.56 5.41
C ILE A 36 10.79 -13.02 6.46
N ASP A 37 10.81 -13.59 7.67
CA ASP A 37 11.71 -13.16 8.73
C ASP A 37 13.18 -13.54 8.49
N ALA A 38 13.44 -14.58 7.72
CA ALA A 38 14.80 -15.04 7.43
C ALA A 38 15.54 -14.23 6.34
N LEU A 39 14.81 -13.42 5.55
CA LEU A 39 15.37 -12.67 4.41
C LEU A 39 15.80 -11.23 4.75
N SER A 40 15.60 -10.76 5.98
CA SER A 40 15.95 -9.41 6.40
C SER A 40 17.12 -9.39 7.39
N ALA A 41 18.31 -9.78 6.95
CA ALA A 41 19.53 -9.75 7.76
C ALA A 41 20.19 -8.34 7.83
N GLY A 42 19.42 -7.26 7.74
CA GLY A 42 19.87 -5.89 8.02
C GLY A 42 19.84 -5.56 9.52
N LYS A 43 20.54 -4.52 9.94
CA LYS A 43 20.41 -3.97 11.31
C LYS A 43 18.94 -3.66 11.58
N ARG A 44 18.30 -4.50 12.40
CA ARG A 44 16.91 -4.25 12.81
C ARG A 44 16.91 -3.22 13.92
N HIS A 45 16.10 -2.19 13.77
CA HIS A 45 15.75 -1.34 14.89
C HIS A 45 14.91 -2.16 15.88
N PRO A 46 15.05 -1.94 17.20
CA PRO A 46 14.26 -2.65 18.18
C PRO A 46 12.77 -2.35 17.94
N GLU A 47 11.94 -3.41 17.99
CA GLU A 47 10.49 -3.25 17.93
C GLU A 47 10.02 -2.53 19.20
N VAL A 48 9.40 -1.36 19.02
CA VAL A 48 8.88 -0.54 20.14
C VAL A 48 7.48 -1.01 20.52
N SER A 49 6.65 -1.33 19.54
CA SER A 49 5.30 -1.84 19.77
C SER A 49 4.80 -2.65 18.58
N LYS A 50 3.87 -3.56 18.83
CA LYS A 50 3.21 -4.37 17.82
C LYS A 50 1.69 -4.24 17.91
N VAL A 51 1.07 -3.92 16.79
CA VAL A 51 -0.39 -3.84 16.68
C VAL A 51 -0.89 -5.05 15.89
N ASN A 52 -1.68 -5.91 16.53
CA ASN A 52 -2.34 -7.03 15.85
C ASN A 52 -3.75 -6.60 15.43
N VAL A 53 -4.06 -6.73 14.15
CA VAL A 53 -5.40 -6.51 13.58
C VAL A 53 -5.89 -7.79 12.93
N LEU A 54 -7.20 -8.06 13.06
CA LEU A 54 -7.80 -9.27 12.49
C LEU A 54 -8.17 -9.06 11.01
N LEU A 55 -8.08 -10.12 10.24
CA LEU A 55 -8.52 -10.31 8.84
C LEU A 55 -8.85 -9.05 8.02
N ILE A 56 -10.06 -8.50 8.14
CA ILE A 56 -10.50 -7.30 7.38
C ILE A 56 -9.63 -6.10 7.73
N GLY A 57 -9.30 -5.91 9.02
CA GLY A 57 -8.41 -4.83 9.44
C GLY A 57 -7.01 -4.91 8.85
N ALA A 58 -6.47 -6.13 8.68
CA ALA A 58 -5.18 -6.34 8.01
C ALA A 58 -5.27 -6.02 6.50
N ALA A 59 -6.35 -6.42 5.84
CA ALA A 59 -6.57 -6.12 4.43
C ALA A 59 -6.67 -4.61 4.15
N GLU A 60 -7.33 -3.85 5.05
CA GLU A 60 -7.47 -2.39 4.95
C GLU A 60 -6.14 -1.63 5.18
N ARG A 61 -5.09 -2.28 5.69
CA ARG A 61 -3.79 -1.70 6.07
C ARG A 61 -2.61 -2.36 5.35
N SER A 62 -2.86 -2.89 4.16
CA SER A 62 -1.93 -3.82 3.50
C SER A 62 -0.88 -3.17 2.61
N GLN A 63 -0.94 -1.85 2.36
CA GLN A 63 -0.06 -1.17 1.42
C GLN A 63 0.80 -0.08 2.10
N GLY A 64 0.24 1.07 2.40
CA GLY A 64 0.97 2.21 2.94
C GLY A 64 0.44 2.69 4.28
N ILE A 65 1.26 3.44 4.99
CA ILE A 65 0.92 4.09 6.25
C ILE A 65 1.54 5.49 6.28
N THR A 66 0.78 6.46 6.81
CA THR A 66 1.27 7.81 7.16
C THR A 66 0.51 8.33 8.37
N THR A 67 0.91 9.48 8.91
CA THR A 67 0.28 10.11 10.07
C THR A 67 0.31 11.62 9.98
N ASP A 68 -0.72 12.27 10.56
CA ASP A 68 -0.76 13.70 10.82
C ASP A 68 -0.38 14.04 12.29
N GLY A 69 0.07 13.02 13.06
CA GLY A 69 0.36 13.12 14.50
C GLY A 69 -0.86 12.92 15.40
N LYS A 70 -2.09 12.93 14.83
CA LYS A 70 -3.35 12.67 15.55
C LYS A 70 -3.98 11.35 15.17
N TYR A 71 -3.80 10.95 13.91
CA TYR A 71 -4.38 9.75 13.33
C TYR A 71 -3.35 9.01 12.48
N TYR A 72 -3.53 7.71 12.35
CA TYR A 72 -2.90 6.95 11.29
C TYR A 72 -3.81 6.85 10.06
N TYR A 73 -3.20 6.95 8.90
CA TYR A 73 -3.84 6.73 7.60
C TYR A 73 -3.18 5.52 6.94
N PHE A 74 -4.00 4.63 6.46
CA PHE A 74 -3.56 3.41 5.79
C PHE A 74 -4.13 3.35 4.39
N SER A 75 -3.36 2.79 3.47
CA SER A 75 -3.87 2.37 2.18
C SER A 75 -4.00 0.85 2.09
N SER A 76 -4.92 0.43 1.28
CA SER A 76 -5.05 -0.92 0.75
C SER A 76 -5.03 -0.84 -0.76
N LYS A 77 -5.10 -1.98 -1.44
CA LYS A 77 -5.11 -2.01 -2.90
C LYS A 77 -6.11 -1.04 -3.53
N TRP A 78 -7.28 -0.82 -2.92
CA TRP A 78 -8.37 -0.02 -3.50
C TRP A 78 -8.89 1.09 -2.61
N GLY A 79 -8.49 1.12 -1.36
CA GLY A 79 -9.11 1.98 -0.36
C GLY A 79 -8.16 2.68 0.58
N LEU A 80 -8.73 3.60 1.35
CA LEU A 80 -8.06 4.36 2.40
C LEU A 80 -8.79 4.16 3.73
N THR A 81 -8.05 4.09 4.83
CA THR A 81 -8.59 3.96 6.19
C THR A 81 -7.88 4.92 7.13
N LYS A 82 -8.65 5.65 7.94
CA LYS A 82 -8.19 6.51 9.03
C LYS A 82 -8.46 5.80 10.35
N SER A 83 -7.46 5.72 11.24
CA SER A 83 -7.60 5.14 12.56
C SER A 83 -7.05 6.05 13.64
N GLU A 84 -7.44 5.78 14.89
CA GLU A 84 -6.76 6.32 16.06
C GLU A 84 -5.28 5.89 16.08
N LEU A 85 -4.47 6.54 16.94
CA LEU A 85 -3.05 6.21 17.09
C LEU A 85 -2.79 4.81 17.69
N ASP A 86 -3.83 4.10 18.12
CA ASP A 86 -3.74 2.69 18.47
C ASP A 86 -3.59 1.76 17.25
N GLY A 87 -3.76 2.30 16.05
CA GLY A 87 -3.70 1.59 14.78
C GLY A 87 -4.84 0.59 14.54
N LYS A 88 -5.79 0.46 15.49
CA LYS A 88 -6.90 -0.50 15.47
C LYS A 88 -8.26 0.16 15.32
N THR A 89 -8.53 1.17 16.13
CA THR A 89 -9.83 1.85 16.16
C THR A 89 -10.03 2.66 14.90
N ARG A 90 -10.91 2.16 14.04
CA ARG A 90 -11.23 2.81 12.75
C ARG A 90 -12.10 4.03 12.99
N VAL A 91 -11.62 5.19 12.54
CA VAL A 91 -12.36 6.46 12.56
C VAL A 91 -13.17 6.62 11.27
N LYS A 92 -12.56 6.32 10.13
CA LYS A 92 -13.19 6.44 8.80
C LYS A 92 -12.59 5.45 7.81
N SER A 93 -13.37 5.09 6.79
CA SER A 93 -12.89 4.27 5.68
C SER A 93 -13.52 4.74 4.38
N ASN A 94 -12.73 4.68 3.30
CA ASN A 94 -13.16 4.79 1.92
C ASN A 94 -12.65 3.53 1.20
N PRO A 95 -13.42 2.44 1.14
CA PRO A 95 -12.95 1.15 0.62
C PRO A 95 -12.75 1.12 -0.90
N LEU A 96 -13.32 2.10 -1.63
CA LEU A 96 -13.20 2.25 -3.08
C LEU A 96 -12.73 3.67 -3.40
N ALA A 97 -11.50 3.99 -2.96
CA ALA A 97 -10.98 5.35 -3.02
C ALA A 97 -10.49 5.75 -4.43
N ILE A 98 -10.16 4.80 -5.31
CA ILE A 98 -9.75 5.13 -6.68
C ILE A 98 -10.95 5.69 -7.44
N PRO A 99 -10.89 6.97 -7.91
CA PRO A 99 -11.99 7.60 -8.63
C PRO A 99 -12.31 6.86 -9.92
N GLN A 100 -13.60 6.75 -10.26
CA GLN A 100 -14.02 6.07 -11.50
C GLN A 100 -13.40 6.70 -12.74
N GLN A 101 -13.37 8.03 -12.80
CA GLN A 101 -12.71 8.75 -13.89
C GLN A 101 -11.26 8.30 -14.11
N LEU A 102 -10.46 8.15 -13.03
CA LEU A 102 -9.05 7.73 -13.15
C LEU A 102 -8.90 6.26 -13.57
N LYS A 103 -9.90 5.42 -13.25
CA LYS A 103 -9.94 4.04 -13.75
C LYS A 103 -10.23 4.02 -15.25
N ASP A 104 -11.19 4.82 -15.70
CA ASP A 104 -11.63 4.86 -17.10
C ASP A 104 -10.57 5.48 -18.00
N ASP A 105 -9.93 6.59 -17.54
CA ASP A 105 -8.96 7.33 -18.34
C ASP A 105 -7.56 6.67 -18.36
N TYR A 106 -7.16 6.01 -17.26
CA TYR A 106 -5.78 5.55 -17.06
C TYR A 106 -5.64 4.08 -16.62
N ASP A 107 -6.73 3.31 -16.57
CA ASP A 107 -6.78 1.90 -16.10
C ASP A 107 -6.19 1.71 -14.68
N LEU A 108 -6.32 2.74 -13.81
CA LEU A 108 -5.75 2.69 -12.48
C LEU A 108 -6.52 1.70 -11.59
N ALA A 109 -5.81 0.77 -10.99
CA ALA A 109 -6.40 -0.35 -10.25
C ALA A 109 -5.76 -0.60 -8.88
N HIS A 110 -4.73 0.18 -8.51
CA HIS A 110 -3.95 -0.06 -7.32
C HIS A 110 -3.52 1.25 -6.65
N ILE A 111 -3.74 1.34 -5.34
CA ILE A 111 -3.16 2.37 -4.47
C ILE A 111 -1.95 1.76 -3.78
N GLY A 112 -0.80 2.39 -3.91
CA GLY A 112 0.42 2.01 -3.24
C GLY A 112 0.64 2.74 -1.90
N GLY A 113 1.88 3.15 -1.64
CA GLY A 113 2.24 3.95 -0.47
C GLY A 113 1.67 5.36 -0.53
N ILE A 114 1.34 5.88 0.64
CA ILE A 114 0.70 7.18 0.84
C ILE A 114 1.52 8.04 1.77
N SER A 115 1.37 9.36 1.68
CA SER A 115 2.00 10.30 2.62
C SER A 115 1.09 11.50 2.90
N TYR A 116 1.13 11.99 4.14
CA TYR A 116 0.35 13.14 4.59
C TYR A 116 1.06 14.45 4.31
N SER A 117 0.34 15.39 3.76
CA SER A 117 0.77 16.77 3.55
C SER A 117 0.09 17.70 4.55
N LYS A 118 0.89 18.32 5.41
CA LYS A 118 0.41 19.27 6.41
C LYS A 118 -0.04 20.59 5.79
N ALA A 119 0.56 20.99 4.67
CA ALA A 119 0.30 22.28 4.05
C ALA A 119 -1.15 22.42 3.56
N ASP A 120 -1.77 21.34 3.11
CA ASP A 120 -3.13 21.34 2.55
C ASP A 120 -4.07 20.31 3.19
N ASN A 121 -3.64 19.67 4.30
CA ASN A 121 -4.38 18.63 5.03
C ASN A 121 -4.86 17.51 4.11
N CYS A 122 -3.96 17.01 3.27
CA CYS A 122 -4.28 16.00 2.27
C CYS A 122 -3.36 14.78 2.36
N ILE A 123 -3.87 13.66 1.86
CA ILE A 123 -3.13 12.43 1.64
C ILE A 123 -2.77 12.38 0.15
N TYR A 124 -1.48 12.30 -0.13
CA TYR A 124 -0.94 12.03 -1.46
C TYR A 124 -0.75 10.53 -1.61
N ALA A 125 -1.21 9.96 -2.70
CA ALA A 125 -1.18 8.53 -2.95
C ALA A 125 -0.60 8.22 -4.33
N GLY A 126 0.36 7.33 -4.40
CA GLY A 126 0.81 6.74 -5.65
C GLY A 126 -0.25 5.77 -6.18
N LEU A 127 -0.70 5.96 -7.42
CA LEU A 127 -1.62 5.07 -8.10
C LEU A 127 -0.96 4.44 -9.32
N GLU A 128 -1.25 3.17 -9.53
CA GLU A 128 -0.69 2.40 -10.62
C GLU A 128 -1.78 1.71 -11.44
N ASP A 129 -1.55 1.61 -12.76
CA ASP A 129 -2.25 0.64 -13.58
C ASP A 129 -1.71 -0.77 -13.29
N SER A 130 -2.52 -1.79 -13.51
CA SER A 130 -2.18 -3.15 -13.13
C SER A 130 -1.38 -3.93 -14.17
N LYS A 131 -1.05 -3.33 -15.31
CA LYS A 131 -0.55 -4.10 -16.47
C LYS A 131 0.72 -3.58 -17.12
N VAL A 132 0.77 -2.28 -17.40
CA VAL A 132 1.80 -1.71 -18.28
C VAL A 132 2.59 -0.57 -17.65
N TRP A 133 2.19 -0.11 -16.47
CA TRP A 133 2.81 1.01 -15.73
C TRP A 133 3.02 2.26 -16.58
N LYS A 134 2.02 2.57 -17.40
CA LYS A 134 2.08 3.65 -18.36
C LYS A 134 1.85 5.02 -17.73
N TYR A 135 1.02 5.05 -16.69
CA TYR A 135 0.59 6.28 -16.04
C TYR A 135 0.95 6.28 -14.55
N PRO A 136 2.13 6.85 -14.16
CA PRO A 136 2.48 7.06 -12.77
C PRO A 136 1.68 8.25 -12.21
N VAL A 137 0.56 7.98 -11.57
CA VAL A 137 -0.37 9.00 -11.08
C VAL A 137 -0.19 9.22 -9.59
N VAL A 138 -0.13 10.50 -9.20
CA VAL A 138 -0.30 10.93 -7.81
C VAL A 138 -1.72 11.46 -7.67
N ALA A 139 -2.55 10.81 -6.86
CA ALA A 139 -3.89 11.31 -6.53
C ALA A 139 -3.91 11.92 -5.13
N VAL A 140 -4.75 12.94 -4.94
CA VAL A 140 -4.82 13.72 -3.71
C VAL A 140 -6.17 13.54 -3.06
N TYR A 141 -6.16 13.13 -1.78
CA TYR A 141 -7.34 12.87 -0.98
C TYR A 141 -7.39 13.82 0.22
N ASP A 142 -8.55 14.29 0.56
CA ASP A 142 -8.79 15.06 1.77
C ASP A 142 -8.60 14.16 3.01
N ALA A 143 -7.78 14.58 3.97
CA ALA A 143 -7.40 13.76 5.12
C ALA A 143 -8.54 13.55 6.12
N ASP A 144 -9.54 14.41 6.15
CA ASP A 144 -10.67 14.28 7.09
C ASP A 144 -11.76 13.38 6.55
N THR A 145 -12.00 13.45 5.25
CA THR A 145 -13.09 12.71 4.60
C THR A 145 -12.64 11.46 3.88
N LEU A 146 -11.36 11.33 3.56
CA LEU A 146 -10.75 10.31 2.69
C LEU A 146 -11.32 10.31 1.27
N LYS A 147 -11.96 11.42 0.86
CA LYS A 147 -12.50 11.56 -0.49
C LYS A 147 -11.45 12.16 -1.42
N PHE A 148 -11.50 11.73 -2.66
CA PHE A 148 -10.71 12.33 -3.73
C PHE A 148 -11.08 13.81 -3.87
N THR A 149 -10.07 14.68 -3.94
CA THR A 149 -10.24 16.13 -4.02
C THR A 149 -10.51 16.66 -5.43
N GLY A 150 -10.45 15.80 -6.43
CA GLY A 150 -10.42 16.18 -7.83
C GLY A 150 -9.01 16.48 -8.36
N ARG A 151 -8.01 16.58 -7.47
CA ARG A 151 -6.62 16.86 -7.86
C ARG A 151 -5.85 15.57 -8.09
N TYR A 152 -5.18 15.49 -9.22
CA TYR A 152 -4.22 14.44 -9.52
C TYR A 152 -3.12 14.96 -10.46
N HIS A 153 -2.00 14.28 -10.49
CA HIS A 153 -0.87 14.63 -11.34
C HIS A 153 -0.33 13.37 -12.01
N ILE A 154 -0.06 13.45 -13.29
CA ILE A 154 0.62 12.37 -14.03
C ILE A 154 2.10 12.75 -14.07
N LEU A 155 2.94 11.94 -13.45
CA LEU A 155 4.38 12.14 -13.46
C LEU A 155 4.98 11.65 -14.78
N ASP A 156 6.22 12.03 -15.04
CA ASP A 156 6.96 11.62 -16.23
C ASP A 156 7.23 10.10 -16.20
N ASN A 157 6.62 9.35 -17.10
CA ASN A 157 6.77 7.90 -17.19
C ASN A 157 8.16 7.44 -17.64
N THR A 158 8.99 8.34 -18.18
CA THR A 158 10.40 8.03 -18.47
C THR A 158 11.24 7.91 -17.21
N ARG A 159 10.78 8.51 -16.10
CA ARG A 159 11.39 8.43 -14.76
C ARG A 159 10.76 7.34 -13.88
N HIS A 160 9.54 6.92 -14.22
CA HIS A 160 8.76 5.90 -13.50
C HIS A 160 8.36 4.77 -14.43
N THR A 161 9.37 4.11 -15.02
CA THR A 161 9.19 3.09 -16.07
C THR A 161 8.53 1.81 -15.56
N ARG A 162 8.49 1.62 -14.26
CA ARG A 162 7.92 0.46 -13.56
C ARG A 162 6.83 0.84 -12.55
N GLY A 163 6.22 2.02 -12.74
CA GLY A 163 5.14 2.51 -11.91
C GLY A 163 5.58 3.38 -10.73
N LEU A 164 4.60 3.76 -9.92
CA LEU A 164 4.75 4.65 -8.78
C LEU A 164 4.29 3.93 -7.50
N PRO A 165 5.12 3.07 -6.91
CA PRO A 165 4.71 2.19 -5.81
C PRO A 165 4.40 2.94 -4.52
N TRP A 166 4.95 4.14 -4.35
CA TRP A 166 4.73 4.99 -3.19
C TRP A 166 5.15 6.43 -3.47
N VAL A 167 4.68 7.31 -2.62
CA VAL A 167 5.12 8.71 -2.52
C VAL A 167 5.38 9.06 -1.07
N ALA A 168 6.30 10.00 -0.83
CA ALA A 168 6.54 10.61 0.47
C ALA A 168 6.54 12.13 0.33
N VAL A 169 5.97 12.85 1.30
CA VAL A 169 5.91 14.31 1.33
C VAL A 169 6.95 14.84 2.30
N ASP A 170 7.87 15.66 1.81
CA ASP A 170 8.72 16.50 2.64
C ASP A 170 7.94 17.77 2.99
N ASN A 171 7.30 17.74 4.14
CA ASN A 171 6.43 18.82 4.62
C ASN A 171 7.15 20.14 4.87
N ASP A 172 8.45 20.13 5.11
CA ASP A 172 9.21 21.35 5.39
C ASP A 172 9.63 22.07 4.11
N ASN A 173 9.90 21.31 3.05
CA ASN A 173 10.36 21.86 1.79
C ASN A 173 9.27 21.89 0.71
N GLY A 174 8.08 21.35 1.00
CA GLY A 174 6.97 21.29 0.03
C GLY A 174 7.27 20.40 -1.18
N LEU A 175 8.02 19.31 -0.96
CA LEU A 175 8.44 18.40 -2.02
C LEU A 175 7.72 17.06 -1.89
N LEU A 176 7.38 16.48 -3.03
CA LEU A 176 7.00 15.09 -3.14
C LEU A 176 8.21 14.30 -3.61
N ILE A 177 8.46 13.19 -2.93
CA ILE A 177 9.54 12.26 -3.21
C ILE A 177 8.93 10.96 -3.72
N ALA A 178 9.49 10.43 -4.78
CA ALA A 178 9.06 9.17 -5.39
C ALA A 178 10.27 8.36 -5.85
N LEU A 179 10.01 7.10 -6.23
CA LEU A 179 11.01 6.18 -6.74
C LEU A 179 10.37 5.31 -7.82
N ASP A 180 11.15 4.89 -8.81
CA ASP A 180 10.72 3.91 -9.80
C ASP A 180 10.71 2.49 -9.20
N HIS A 181 9.63 1.72 -9.40
CA HIS A 181 9.51 0.36 -8.90
C HIS A 181 10.39 -0.63 -9.68
N SER A 182 11.67 -0.36 -9.76
CA SER A 182 12.61 -1.25 -10.42
C SER A 182 13.27 -2.22 -9.43
N LYS A 183 13.87 -3.30 -9.95
CA LYS A 183 14.67 -4.22 -9.15
C LYS A 183 15.98 -3.61 -8.69
N ASN A 184 16.41 -2.54 -9.33
CA ASN A 184 17.69 -1.89 -9.12
C ASN A 184 17.50 -0.37 -8.91
N ALA A 185 16.47 0.01 -8.15
CA ALA A 185 16.23 1.41 -7.82
C ALA A 185 17.37 1.94 -6.94
N ASN A 186 17.96 3.03 -7.36
CA ASN A 186 19.02 3.71 -6.62
C ASN A 186 18.89 5.23 -6.66
N GLU A 187 17.74 5.73 -7.05
CA GLU A 187 17.48 7.15 -7.23
C GLU A 187 16.15 7.56 -6.61
N LEU A 188 16.16 8.61 -5.80
CA LEU A 188 14.95 9.31 -5.35
C LEU A 188 14.70 10.50 -6.27
N ILE A 189 13.46 10.65 -6.70
CA ILE A 189 13.03 11.68 -7.64
C ILE A 189 12.16 12.68 -6.88
N PHE A 190 12.49 13.97 -6.99
CA PHE A 190 11.87 15.05 -6.24
C PHE A 190 11.04 15.94 -7.15
N TYR A 191 9.83 16.26 -6.70
CA TYR A 191 8.86 17.10 -7.39
C TYR A 191 8.39 18.24 -6.48
N ASN A 192 8.17 19.42 -7.03
CA ASN A 192 7.61 20.55 -6.31
C ASN A 192 6.07 20.46 -6.29
N ILE A 193 5.49 20.31 -5.09
CA ILE A 193 4.04 20.18 -4.92
C ILE A 193 3.31 21.45 -5.36
N SER A 194 3.83 22.63 -4.98
CA SER A 194 3.19 23.92 -5.27
C SER A 194 3.32 24.35 -6.75
N ASP A 195 4.28 23.77 -7.47
CA ASP A 195 4.51 24.02 -8.91
C ASP A 195 4.05 22.84 -9.77
N ASN A 196 2.81 22.38 -9.52
CA ASN A 196 2.13 21.33 -10.29
C ASN A 196 2.97 20.06 -10.51
N MET A 197 3.66 19.58 -9.46
CA MET A 197 4.57 18.43 -9.52
C MET A 197 5.70 18.59 -10.54
N LYS A 198 6.20 19.79 -10.71
CA LYS A 198 7.36 20.02 -11.54
C LYS A 198 8.58 19.28 -10.98
N TYR A 199 9.29 18.58 -11.85
CA TYR A 199 10.54 17.91 -11.50
C TYR A 199 11.56 18.92 -10.95
N VAL A 200 12.20 18.55 -9.83
CA VAL A 200 13.22 19.39 -9.17
C VAL A 200 14.59 18.78 -9.35
N LYS A 201 14.78 17.56 -8.88
CA LYS A 201 16.07 16.86 -8.90
C LYS A 201 15.90 15.36 -8.74
N THR A 202 16.98 14.64 -9.05
CA THR A 202 17.19 13.24 -8.69
C THR A 202 18.36 13.16 -7.73
N VAL A 203 18.20 12.38 -6.66
CA VAL A 203 19.24 12.09 -5.67
C VAL A 203 19.57 10.62 -5.73
N LYS A 204 20.84 10.31 -5.96
CA LYS A 204 21.33 8.96 -5.99
C LYS A 204 21.48 8.41 -4.57
N LEU A 205 20.98 7.21 -4.34
CA LEU A 205 21.17 6.49 -3.08
C LEU A 205 22.58 5.91 -3.01
N SER A 206 23.10 5.73 -1.81
CA SER A 206 24.39 5.08 -1.57
C SER A 206 24.38 3.60 -1.96
N GLU A 207 23.21 2.99 -1.93
CA GLU A 207 22.99 1.59 -2.25
C GLU A 207 21.80 1.41 -3.19
N THR A 208 21.82 0.31 -3.94
CA THR A 208 20.68 -0.12 -4.74
C THR A 208 19.69 -0.83 -3.83
N VAL A 209 18.43 -0.36 -3.87
CA VAL A 209 17.35 -0.98 -3.12
C VAL A 209 16.39 -1.70 -4.06
N ARG A 210 15.82 -2.81 -3.57
CA ARG A 210 14.95 -3.64 -4.40
C ARG A 210 13.51 -3.48 -3.95
N ARG A 211 12.63 -3.09 -4.89
CA ARG A 211 11.17 -3.12 -4.73
C ARG A 211 10.69 -2.48 -3.42
N ILE A 212 11.12 -1.25 -3.14
CA ILE A 212 10.61 -0.48 -2.01
C ILE A 212 9.12 -0.26 -2.22
N GLN A 213 8.31 -0.61 -1.22
CA GLN A 213 6.85 -0.49 -1.25
C GLN A 213 6.32 0.69 -0.44
N GLY A 214 7.18 1.39 0.27
CA GLY A 214 6.79 2.57 1.04
C GLY A 214 7.99 3.31 1.59
N ALA A 215 7.84 4.61 1.79
CA ALA A 215 8.75 5.48 2.50
C ALA A 215 7.97 6.62 3.15
N GLU A 216 8.54 7.20 4.20
CA GLU A 216 7.99 8.38 4.87
C GLU A 216 9.15 9.29 5.28
N MET A 217 8.92 10.61 5.25
CA MET A 217 9.86 11.58 5.78
C MET A 217 9.61 11.77 7.26
N TYR A 218 10.62 11.48 8.06
CA TYR A 218 10.59 11.68 9.51
C TYR A 218 11.68 12.69 9.91
N LYS A 219 11.30 13.61 10.80
CA LYS A 219 12.23 14.57 11.45
C LYS A 219 12.16 14.47 12.94
#